data_9af2b71290773fb71287c7119202c163
#
_entry.id   9af2b71290773fb71287c7119202c163
#
_cell.length_a   1.000
_cell.length_b   1.000
_cell.length_c   1.000
_cell.angle_alpha   90.00
_cell.angle_beta   90.00
_cell.angle_gamma   90.00
#
_symmetry.space_group_name_H-M   'P 1'
#
loop_
_entity.id
_entity.type
_entity.pdbx_description
1 polymer ?
#
loop_
_entity_poly.entity_id
_entity_poly.type
_entity_poly.pdbx_seq_one_letter_code
_entity_poly.pdbx_strand_id
1 'polypeptide(L)'
;MKVAVVLGTSKTDGNTRHLVNKFVEMTNATVFDLADYQLSYYDYLHENRSDDFIPLIRMLTTYDHIVFASPVYWYSMSAQLKVFFDRLSDLLTIEKPLGRQLKGKEISVISTGYNHELPGC
;
A
#
# COMPACT_ATOMS: atom_id res chain seq x y z
N MET A 1 -15.99 11.26 3.01
CA MET A 1 -14.67 10.91 2.42
C MET A 1 -14.48 9.41 2.48
N LYS A 2 -14.14 8.80 1.36
CA LYS A 2 -13.85 7.37 1.31
C LYS A 2 -12.36 7.15 1.54
N VAL A 3 -12.05 6.30 2.51
CA VAL A 3 -10.67 6.02 2.92
C VAL A 3 -10.31 4.56 2.66
N ALA A 4 -9.18 4.34 2.02
CA ALA A 4 -8.61 3.02 1.79
C ALA A 4 -7.31 2.88 2.57
N VAL A 5 -7.09 1.72 3.17
CA VAL A 5 -5.80 1.39 3.80
C VAL A 5 -5.14 0.30 2.98
N VAL A 6 -3.93 0.56 2.51
CA VAL A 6 -3.11 -0.45 1.84
C VAL A 6 -2.14 -0.99 2.87
N LEU A 7 -2.36 -2.23 3.29
CA LEU A 7 -1.61 -2.85 4.37
C LEU A 7 -0.55 -3.78 3.81
N GLY A 8 0.71 -3.51 4.12
CA GLY A 8 1.84 -4.33 3.70
C GLY A 8 2.57 -4.90 4.90
N THR A 9 2.17 -6.07 5.38
CA THR A 9 2.87 -6.75 6.46
C THR A 9 2.84 -8.26 6.22
N SER A 10 3.89 -8.94 6.67
CA SER A 10 3.95 -10.40 6.63
C SER A 10 3.28 -11.04 7.84
N LYS A 11 2.85 -10.24 8.82
CA LYS A 11 2.19 -10.74 10.04
C LYS A 11 0.73 -10.32 10.05
N THR A 12 -0.17 -11.28 10.23
CA THR A 12 -1.60 -10.98 10.29
C THR A 12 -2.03 -10.38 11.63
N ASP A 13 -1.28 -10.63 12.71
CA ASP A 13 -1.59 -10.19 14.07
C ASP A 13 -0.55 -9.27 14.68
N GLY A 14 0.21 -8.54 13.86
CA GLY A 14 1.24 -7.66 14.37
C GLY A 14 0.70 -6.33 14.86
N ASN A 15 1.60 -5.50 15.41
CA ASN A 15 1.25 -4.17 15.91
C ASN A 15 0.67 -3.27 14.83
N THR A 16 1.19 -3.37 13.60
CA THR A 16 0.65 -2.60 12.48
C THR A 16 -0.81 -2.95 12.24
N ARG A 17 -1.13 -4.25 12.26
CA ARG A 17 -2.52 -4.70 12.06
C ARG A 17 -3.43 -4.16 13.16
N HIS A 18 -2.97 -4.15 14.41
CA HIS A 18 -3.76 -3.62 15.51
C HIS A 18 -4.04 -2.12 15.35
N LEU A 19 -3.04 -1.35 14.91
CA LEU A 19 -3.24 0.08 14.64
C LEU A 19 -4.21 0.30 13.49
N VAL A 20 -4.10 -0.49 12.43
CA VAL A 20 -5.01 -0.41 11.30
C VAL A 20 -6.44 -0.71 11.74
N ASN A 21 -6.64 -1.74 12.58
CA ASN A 21 -7.98 -2.08 13.06
C ASN A 21 -8.60 -0.92 13.85
N LYS A 22 -7.81 -0.24 14.68
CA LYS A 22 -8.31 0.94 15.41
C LYS A 22 -8.65 2.08 14.47
N PHE A 23 -7.82 2.31 13.46
CA PHE A 23 -8.06 3.35 12.48
C PHE A 23 -9.36 3.08 11.72
N VAL A 24 -9.59 1.82 11.33
CA VAL A 24 -10.82 1.42 10.63
C VAL A 24 -12.05 1.65 11.49
N GLU A 25 -11.98 1.34 12.78
CA GLU A 25 -13.10 1.60 13.70
C GLU A 25 -13.46 3.08 13.76
N MET A 26 -12.47 3.97 13.64
CA MET A 26 -12.68 5.41 13.74
C MET A 26 -13.12 6.04 12.43
N THR A 27 -12.80 5.45 11.29
CA THR A 27 -12.96 6.10 9.98
C THR A 27 -13.84 5.33 9.00
N ASN A 28 -14.21 4.09 9.33
CA ASN A 28 -14.88 3.17 8.41
C ASN A 28 -14.07 2.91 7.12
N ALA A 29 -12.74 2.97 7.22
CA ALA A 29 -11.87 2.72 6.08
C ALA A 29 -11.97 1.27 5.61
N THR A 30 -11.70 1.06 4.32
CA THR A 30 -11.62 -0.28 3.73
C THR A 30 -10.15 -0.69 3.69
N VAL A 31 -9.85 -1.91 4.12
CA VAL A 31 -8.49 -2.42 4.14
C VAL A 31 -8.23 -3.27 2.91
N PHE A 32 -7.14 -2.97 2.22
CA PHE A 32 -6.60 -3.79 1.14
C PHE A 32 -5.30 -4.39 1.64
N ASP A 33 -5.34 -5.66 2.03
CA ASP A 33 -4.16 -6.37 2.54
C ASP A 33 -3.39 -6.91 1.34
N LEU A 34 -2.15 -6.47 1.17
CA LEU A 34 -1.33 -6.88 0.01
C LEU A 34 -1.06 -8.39 -0.01
N ALA A 35 -1.20 -9.07 1.13
CA ALA A 35 -1.07 -10.52 1.18
C ALA A 35 -2.18 -11.24 0.39
N ASP A 36 -3.30 -10.57 0.14
CA ASP A 36 -4.44 -11.15 -0.60
C ASP A 36 -4.30 -10.99 -2.12
N TYR A 37 -3.24 -10.34 -2.58
CA TYR A 37 -3.06 -10.01 -3.99
C TYR A 37 -1.77 -10.63 -4.52
N GLN A 38 -1.79 -11.04 -5.78
CA GLN A 38 -0.59 -11.54 -6.45
C GLN A 38 0.10 -10.39 -7.15
N LEU A 39 1.15 -9.88 -6.54
CA LEU A 39 1.95 -8.78 -7.08
C LEU A 39 3.36 -9.28 -7.31
N SER A 40 3.83 -9.17 -8.56
CA SER A 40 5.21 -9.50 -8.87
C SER A 40 6.06 -8.24 -8.88
N TYR A 41 7.37 -8.43 -8.86
CA TYR A 41 8.32 -7.32 -8.93
C TYR A 41 8.14 -6.54 -10.23
N TYR A 42 8.58 -5.29 -10.22
CA TYR A 42 8.56 -4.48 -11.42
C TYR A 42 9.34 -5.16 -12.55
N ASP A 43 8.76 -5.20 -13.74
CA ASP A 43 9.36 -5.80 -14.91
C ASP A 43 9.38 -4.76 -16.04
N TYR A 44 10.56 -4.44 -16.56
CA TYR A 44 10.70 -3.47 -17.63
C TYR A 44 9.95 -3.86 -18.89
N LEU A 45 9.74 -5.14 -19.12
CA LEU A 45 8.99 -5.65 -20.28
C LEU A 45 7.50 -5.75 -20.01
N HIS A 46 7.08 -5.49 -18.78
CA HIS A 46 5.67 -5.55 -18.34
C HIS A 46 5.00 -6.88 -18.63
N GLU A 47 5.75 -7.98 -18.56
CA GLU A 47 5.19 -9.32 -18.79
C GLU A 47 4.25 -9.73 -17.67
N ASN A 48 4.33 -9.08 -16.52
CA ASN A 48 3.50 -9.35 -15.35
C ASN A 48 2.26 -8.44 -15.26
N ARG A 49 1.92 -7.72 -16.34
CA ARG A 49 0.80 -6.75 -16.30
C ARG A 49 -0.55 -7.39 -16.01
N SER A 50 -0.65 -8.72 -16.12
CA SER A 50 -1.90 -9.43 -15.85
C SER A 50 -2.04 -9.90 -14.41
N ASP A 51 -1.10 -9.56 -13.53
CA ASP A 51 -1.25 -9.86 -12.10
C ASP A 51 -2.28 -8.90 -11.47
N ASP A 52 -2.38 -8.90 -10.13
CA ASP A 52 -3.43 -8.17 -9.43
C ASP A 52 -3.16 -6.67 -9.26
N PHE A 53 -2.02 -6.15 -9.71
CA PHE A 53 -1.66 -4.77 -9.47
C PHE A 53 -2.65 -3.76 -10.10
N ILE A 54 -2.91 -3.89 -11.40
CA ILE A 54 -3.79 -2.96 -12.10
C ILE A 54 -5.22 -3.02 -11.55
N PRO A 55 -5.83 -4.21 -11.34
CA PRO A 55 -7.13 -4.27 -10.69
C PRO A 55 -7.16 -3.61 -9.31
N LEU A 56 -6.10 -3.79 -8.52
CA LEU A 56 -6.02 -3.15 -7.20
C LEU A 56 -6.01 -1.63 -7.32
N ILE A 57 -5.20 -1.09 -8.23
CA ILE A 57 -5.16 0.36 -8.44
C ILE A 57 -6.51 0.90 -8.88
N ARG A 58 -7.22 0.18 -9.77
CA ARG A 58 -8.57 0.60 -10.18
C ARG A 58 -9.52 0.72 -9.02
N MET A 59 -9.44 -0.21 -8.06
CA MET A 59 -10.24 -0.10 -6.85
C MET A 59 -9.86 1.12 -6.03
N LEU A 60 -8.56 1.39 -5.90
CA LEU A 60 -8.07 2.51 -5.10
C LEU A 60 -8.46 3.87 -5.68
N THR A 61 -8.65 3.97 -7.00
CA THR A 61 -9.06 5.25 -7.61
C THR A 61 -10.44 5.71 -7.16
N THR A 62 -11.25 4.84 -6.56
CA THR A 62 -12.58 5.20 -6.08
C THR A 62 -12.56 5.81 -4.67
N TYR A 63 -11.39 5.88 -4.04
CA TYR A 63 -11.22 6.42 -2.69
C TYR A 63 -10.58 7.79 -2.74
N ASP A 64 -10.89 8.61 -1.73
CA ASP A 64 -10.38 9.98 -1.66
C ASP A 64 -9.05 10.07 -0.93
N HIS A 65 -8.84 9.17 0.02
CA HIS A 65 -7.66 9.17 0.87
C HIS A 65 -7.10 7.75 0.92
N ILE A 66 -5.82 7.61 0.62
CA ILE A 66 -5.13 6.32 0.65
C ILE A 66 -4.11 6.34 1.78
N VAL A 67 -4.22 5.40 2.69
CA VAL A 67 -3.32 5.27 3.84
C VAL A 67 -2.46 4.03 3.63
N PHE A 68 -1.15 4.22 3.60
CA PHE A 68 -0.22 3.10 3.52
C PHE A 68 0.19 2.70 4.92
N ALA A 69 0.03 1.43 5.25
CA ALA A 69 0.36 0.90 6.57
C ALA A 69 1.43 -0.18 6.44
N SER A 70 2.52 -0.01 7.15
CA SER A 70 3.67 -0.92 7.08
C SER A 70 4.47 -0.87 8.36
N PRO A 71 4.93 -2.03 8.86
CA PRO A 71 5.99 -2.00 9.86
C PRO A 71 7.29 -1.51 9.22
N VAL A 72 8.14 -0.89 10.03
CA VAL A 72 9.46 -0.45 9.60
C VAL A 72 10.49 -1.48 10.06
N TYR A 73 11.18 -2.08 9.12
CA TYR A 73 12.26 -3.03 9.40
C TYR A 73 13.58 -2.41 8.97
N TRP A 74 14.51 -2.21 9.91
CA TRP A 74 15.84 -1.68 9.59
C TRP A 74 15.76 -0.42 8.73
N TYR A 75 14.91 0.55 9.14
CA TYR A 75 14.72 1.83 8.46
C TYR A 75 14.08 1.72 7.08
N SER A 76 13.41 0.60 6.79
CA SER A 76 12.77 0.39 5.50
C SER A 76 11.35 -0.10 5.65
N MET A 77 10.53 0.20 4.66
CA MET A 77 9.17 -0.34 4.62
C MET A 77 9.19 -1.85 4.35
N SER A 78 8.06 -2.52 4.55
CA SER A 78 7.95 -3.94 4.27
C SER A 78 8.23 -4.26 2.81
N ALA A 79 8.67 -5.50 2.54
CA ALA A 79 8.92 -5.94 1.18
C ALA A 79 7.64 -5.86 0.32
N GLN A 80 6.50 -6.23 0.90
CA GLN A 80 5.22 -6.19 0.19
C GLN A 80 4.88 -4.77 -0.27
N LEU A 81 5.06 -3.79 0.60
CA LEU A 81 4.75 -2.42 0.25
C LEU A 81 5.77 -1.85 -0.74
N LYS A 82 7.03 -2.27 -0.63
CA LYS A 82 8.05 -1.85 -1.58
C LYS A 82 7.74 -2.35 -2.99
N VAL A 83 7.32 -3.61 -3.12
CA VAL A 83 6.89 -4.14 -4.42
C VAL A 83 5.74 -3.31 -4.98
N PHE A 84 4.76 -2.97 -4.14
CA PHE A 84 3.65 -2.14 -4.58
C PHE A 84 4.13 -0.78 -5.11
N PHE A 85 5.02 -0.10 -4.38
CA PHE A 85 5.53 1.19 -4.81
C PHE A 85 6.37 1.08 -6.08
N ASP A 86 7.19 0.04 -6.21
CA ASP A 86 7.97 -0.16 -7.44
C ASP A 86 7.05 -0.35 -8.65
N ARG A 87 5.92 -1.02 -8.47
CA ARG A 87 4.96 -1.25 -9.53
C ARG A 87 4.20 0.01 -9.94
N LEU A 88 4.23 1.07 -9.14
CA LEU A 88 3.63 2.35 -9.55
C LEU A 88 4.26 2.89 -10.84
N SER A 89 5.45 2.43 -11.20
CA SER A 89 6.07 2.78 -12.47
C SER A 89 5.24 2.32 -13.67
N ASP A 90 4.44 1.26 -13.53
CA ASP A 90 3.53 0.82 -14.59
C ASP A 90 2.51 1.90 -14.95
N LEU A 91 2.14 2.74 -13.98
CA LEU A 91 1.18 3.81 -14.19
C LEU A 91 1.79 4.98 -14.99
N LEU A 92 3.11 5.02 -15.09
CA LEU A 92 3.82 6.04 -15.86
C LEU A 92 4.08 5.58 -17.29
N THR A 93 3.92 4.29 -17.57
CA THR A 93 4.29 3.71 -18.87
C THR A 93 3.10 3.08 -19.58
N ILE A 94 2.51 2.03 -19.03
CA ILE A 94 1.47 1.26 -19.72
C ILE A 94 0.04 1.65 -19.35
N GLU A 95 -0.15 2.33 -18.20
CA GLU A 95 -1.49 2.70 -17.72
C GLU A 95 -1.54 4.17 -17.27
N LYS A 96 -1.10 5.07 -18.14
CA LYS A 96 -1.06 6.51 -17.82
C LYS A 96 -2.41 7.10 -17.46
N PRO A 97 -3.53 6.75 -18.14
CA PRO A 97 -4.82 7.30 -17.72
C PRO A 97 -5.22 6.91 -16.31
N LEU A 98 -4.92 5.67 -15.92
CA LEU A 98 -5.19 5.19 -14.57
C LEU A 98 -4.34 5.92 -13.54
N GLY A 99 -3.06 6.15 -13.86
CA GLY A 99 -2.17 6.92 -12.99
C GLY A 99 -2.67 8.33 -12.75
N ARG A 100 -3.23 8.97 -13.77
CA ARG A 100 -3.79 10.33 -13.62
C ARG A 100 -4.97 10.37 -12.67
N GLN A 101 -5.73 9.28 -12.52
CA GLN A 101 -6.85 9.22 -11.60
C GLN A 101 -6.43 9.22 -10.13
N LEU A 102 -5.16 8.94 -9.84
CA LEU A 102 -4.63 9.02 -8.48
C LEU A 102 -4.20 10.44 -8.11
N LYS A 103 -4.13 11.33 -9.08
CA LYS A 103 -3.70 12.72 -8.83
C LYS A 103 -4.71 13.44 -7.94
N GLY A 104 -4.21 14.17 -6.96
CA GLY A 104 -5.05 14.96 -6.06
C GLY A 104 -5.58 14.20 -4.86
N LYS A 105 -5.32 12.91 -4.73
CA LYS A 105 -5.74 12.16 -3.56
C LYS A 105 -4.83 12.46 -2.36
N GLU A 106 -5.43 12.42 -1.17
CA GLU A 106 -4.66 12.55 0.06
C GLU A 106 -3.94 11.25 0.34
N ILE A 107 -2.69 11.34 0.80
CA ILE A 107 -1.86 10.19 1.13
C ILE A 107 -1.39 10.34 2.56
N SER A 108 -1.50 9.27 3.34
CA SER A 108 -0.97 9.19 4.69
C SER A 108 -0.24 7.89 4.90
N VAL A 109 0.56 7.83 5.96
CA VAL A 109 1.32 6.63 6.30
C VAL A 109 1.10 6.30 7.77
N ILE A 110 0.78 5.03 8.04
CA ILE A 110 0.79 4.47 9.39
C ILE A 110 1.98 3.52 9.44
N SER A 111 2.91 3.77 10.35
CA SER A 111 4.05 2.87 10.51
C SER A 111 4.25 2.51 11.97
N THR A 112 4.73 1.29 12.21
CA THR A 112 5.10 0.85 13.55
C THR A 112 6.58 0.47 13.51
N GLY A 113 7.34 0.99 14.46
CA GLY A 113 8.71 0.58 14.63
C GLY A 113 8.75 -0.83 15.19
N TYR A 114 9.60 -1.66 14.63
CA TYR A 114 9.86 -2.96 15.21
C TYR A 114 10.46 -2.83 16.60
N ASN A 115 11.31 -1.85 16.77
CA ASN A 115 11.99 -1.58 18.00
C ASN A 115 12.04 -0.06 18.21
N HIS A 116 11.37 0.40 19.26
CA HIS A 116 11.34 1.82 19.60
C HIS A 116 12.71 2.39 19.98
N GLU A 117 13.72 1.54 20.09
CA GLU A 117 15.08 1.96 20.38
C GLU A 117 15.91 2.21 19.13
N LEU A 118 15.32 2.13 17.95
CA LEU A 118 16.04 2.45 16.73
C LEU A 118 16.57 3.87 16.78
N PRO A 119 17.85 4.10 16.48
CA PRO A 119 18.39 5.46 16.52
C PRO A 119 17.66 6.37 15.52
N GLY A 120 17.33 7.55 15.93
CA GLY A 120 16.68 8.51 15.06
C GLY A 120 15.17 8.35 14.90
N CYS A 121 14.59 7.42 15.61
CA CYS A 121 13.13 7.24 15.60
C CYS A 121 12.47 8.01 16.72
#